data_78e4c778a79cc38b958cf08d5aac5aae
#
_entry.id   78e4c778a79cc38b958cf08d5aac5aae
#
_cell.length_a   1.000
_cell.length_b   1.000
_cell.length_c   1.000
_cell.angle_alpha   90.00
_cell.angle_beta   90.00
_cell.angle_gamma   90.00
#
_symmetry.space_group_name_H-M   'P 1'
#
loop_
_entity.id
_entity.type
_entity.pdbx_description
1 polymer ?
#
loop_
_entity_poly.entity_id
_entity_poly.type
_entity_poly.pdbx_seq_one_letter_code
_entity_poly.pdbx_strand_id
1 'polypeptide(L)'
;MKNTLLNDEKLIVTSFMYTPADGDIVVISHGQHLDEPIVKRVIATEGQTLKIDFDRQQVYVDGKQIDEPYVSSEIVQGDSVIPEIIPEGKIFVMGDNRAISNDSRYNQVGLIDVDDIIGKAQFRVLPINKIGYLY
;
A
#
# COMPACT_ATOMS: atom_id res chain seq x y z
N MET A 1 -3.38 -3.36 -7.23
CA MET A 1 -4.25 -4.09 -6.26
C MET A 1 -5.01 -5.30 -6.85
N LYS A 2 -4.56 -5.85 -7.98
CA LYS A 2 -5.35 -6.83 -8.78
C LYS A 2 -5.94 -8.04 -8.03
N ASN A 3 -5.34 -8.48 -6.94
CA ASN A 3 -5.89 -9.60 -6.16
C ASN A 3 -7.03 -9.16 -5.23
N THR A 4 -6.99 -7.92 -4.77
CA THR A 4 -7.96 -7.36 -3.82
C THR A 4 -8.99 -6.50 -4.54
N LEU A 5 -8.55 -5.68 -5.50
CA LEU A 5 -9.37 -4.72 -6.24
C LEU A 5 -9.12 -4.84 -7.74
N LEU A 6 -10.19 -4.88 -8.51
CA LEU A 6 -10.18 -4.86 -9.97
C LEU A 6 -10.55 -3.47 -10.49
N ASN A 7 -10.29 -3.25 -11.78
CA ASN A 7 -10.76 -2.05 -12.45
C ASN A 7 -12.29 -1.99 -12.42
N ASP A 8 -12.84 -0.78 -12.41
CA ASP A 8 -14.29 -0.51 -12.41
C ASP A 8 -15.03 -0.89 -11.11
N GLU A 9 -14.33 -1.29 -10.06
CA GLU A 9 -14.93 -1.44 -8.73
C GLU A 9 -15.17 -0.06 -8.10
N LYS A 10 -16.34 0.12 -7.48
CA LYS A 10 -16.65 1.34 -6.72
C LYS A 10 -16.44 1.11 -5.23
N LEU A 11 -15.75 2.05 -4.62
CA LEU A 11 -15.35 1.98 -3.22
C LEU A 11 -15.90 3.16 -2.43
N ILE A 12 -16.20 2.94 -1.17
CA ILE A 12 -16.38 4.01 -0.20
C ILE A 12 -15.02 4.32 0.43
N VAL A 13 -14.62 5.57 0.33
CA VAL A 13 -13.37 6.09 0.87
C VAL A 13 -13.71 7.05 2.01
N THR A 14 -13.11 6.83 3.17
CA THR A 14 -13.26 7.71 4.34
C THR A 14 -11.97 8.47 4.61
N SER A 15 -12.10 9.79 4.78
CA SER A 15 -10.96 10.70 4.95
C SER A 15 -10.99 11.52 6.25
N PHE A 16 -12.12 11.52 6.95
CA PHE A 16 -12.26 12.37 8.14
C PHE A 16 -11.34 11.92 9.27
N MET A 17 -10.42 12.79 9.69
CA MET A 17 -9.43 12.57 10.77
C MET A 17 -8.69 11.23 10.65
N TYR A 18 -8.40 10.80 9.41
CA TYR A 18 -7.78 9.51 9.16
C TYR A 18 -6.27 9.55 9.42
N THR A 19 -5.80 8.62 10.22
CA THR A 19 -4.37 8.34 10.43
C THR A 19 -4.06 6.96 9.84
N PRO A 20 -3.09 6.86 8.91
CA PRO A 20 -2.74 5.58 8.29
C PRO A 20 -2.25 4.55 9.31
N ALA A 21 -2.68 3.32 9.15
CA ALA A 21 -2.22 2.19 9.93
C ALA A 21 -1.78 1.04 9.00
N ASP A 22 -0.91 0.18 9.50
CA ASP A 22 -0.43 -0.99 8.78
C ASP A 22 -1.60 -1.86 8.29
N GLY A 23 -1.53 -2.27 7.04
CA GLY A 23 -2.55 -3.09 6.40
C GLY A 23 -3.72 -2.31 5.77
N ASP A 24 -3.85 -1.02 6.03
CA ASP A 24 -4.90 -0.19 5.43
C ASP A 24 -4.74 -0.09 3.91
N ILE A 25 -5.86 -0.12 3.21
CA ILE A 25 -5.91 0.20 1.78
C ILE A 25 -6.21 1.68 1.64
N VAL A 26 -5.31 2.42 1.01
CA VAL A 26 -5.40 3.87 0.88
C VAL A 26 -5.48 4.31 -0.57
N VAL A 27 -6.20 5.39 -0.81
CA VAL A 27 -6.22 6.12 -2.07
C VAL A 27 -5.29 7.30 -1.95
N ILE A 28 -4.33 7.40 -2.85
CA ILE A 28 -3.27 8.39 -2.85
C ILE A 28 -3.46 9.31 -4.05
N SER A 29 -3.57 10.61 -3.82
CA SER A 29 -3.83 11.61 -4.88
C SER A 29 -2.61 11.90 -5.73
N HIS A 30 -1.44 11.99 -5.08
CA HIS A 30 -0.19 12.35 -5.71
C HIS A 30 0.94 11.48 -5.16
N GLY A 31 1.84 11.07 -6.04
CA GLY A 31 3.18 10.65 -5.72
C GLY A 31 4.14 11.61 -6.40
N GLN A 32 5.44 11.43 -6.23
CA GLN A 32 6.44 12.36 -6.79
C GLN A 32 6.30 12.56 -8.32
N HIS A 33 5.70 11.59 -9.02
CA HIS A 33 5.56 11.58 -10.49
C HIS A 33 4.28 10.85 -10.93
N LEU A 34 3.18 10.97 -10.17
CA LEU A 34 1.93 10.30 -10.50
C LEU A 34 0.94 11.30 -11.10
N ASP A 35 0.46 10.99 -12.30
CA ASP A 35 -0.55 11.79 -13.01
C ASP A 35 -1.98 11.45 -12.57
N GLU A 36 -2.17 10.28 -11.96
CA GLU A 36 -3.48 9.78 -11.53
C GLU A 36 -3.44 9.25 -10.09
N PRO A 37 -4.57 9.30 -9.36
CA PRO A 37 -4.67 8.64 -8.06
C PRO A 37 -4.40 7.14 -8.14
N ILE A 38 -3.70 6.62 -7.15
CA ILE A 38 -3.41 5.19 -7.03
C ILE A 38 -3.99 4.61 -5.75
N VAL A 39 -4.28 3.32 -5.77
CA VAL A 39 -4.74 2.56 -4.60
C VAL A 39 -3.66 1.57 -4.21
N LYS A 40 -3.19 1.65 -2.97
CA LYS A 40 -2.13 0.80 -2.43
C LYS A 40 -2.45 0.37 -1.00
N ARG A 41 -1.69 -0.61 -0.51
CA ARG A 41 -1.74 -1.04 0.89
C ARG A 41 -0.60 -0.43 1.69
N VAL A 42 -0.91 0.10 2.86
CA VAL A 42 0.11 0.58 3.82
C VAL A 42 0.84 -0.62 4.41
N ILE A 43 2.16 -0.62 4.27
CA ILE A 43 3.03 -1.68 4.80
C ILE A 43 3.69 -1.23 6.09
N ALA A 44 4.17 0.01 6.13
CA ALA A 44 4.78 0.58 7.31
C ALA A 44 4.50 2.08 7.39
N THR A 45 4.40 2.59 8.61
CA THR A 45 4.16 3.99 8.93
C THR A 45 5.37 4.62 9.62
N GLU A 46 5.34 5.93 9.84
CA GLU A 46 6.45 6.67 10.44
C GLU A 46 6.98 6.01 11.73
N GLY A 47 8.28 6.00 11.87
CA GLY A 47 8.98 5.46 13.04
C GLY A 47 9.11 3.94 13.07
N GLN A 48 8.40 3.21 12.21
CA GLN A 48 8.53 1.76 12.13
C GLN A 48 9.78 1.37 11.34
N THR A 49 10.39 0.25 11.72
CA THR A 49 11.45 -0.39 10.94
C THR A 49 10.84 -1.25 9.84
N LEU A 50 11.45 -1.24 8.66
CA LEU A 50 11.02 -2.02 7.51
C LEU A 50 12.19 -2.83 6.95
N LYS A 51 11.97 -4.11 6.72
CA LYS A 51 12.90 -4.98 5.99
C LYS A 51 12.11 -5.85 5.03
N ILE A 52 12.57 -5.91 3.78
CA ILE A 52 12.05 -6.83 2.76
C ILE A 52 13.14 -7.83 2.43
N ASP A 53 12.87 -9.11 2.67
CA ASP A 53 13.73 -10.22 2.28
C ASP A 53 13.22 -10.78 0.95
N PHE A 54 13.86 -10.36 -0.13
CA PHE A 54 13.45 -10.76 -1.49
C PHE A 54 13.74 -12.23 -1.78
N ASP A 55 14.75 -12.80 -1.14
CA ASP A 55 15.11 -14.22 -1.32
C ASP A 55 14.07 -15.13 -0.65
N ARG A 56 13.64 -14.77 0.54
CA ARG A 56 12.62 -15.51 1.30
C ARG A 56 11.20 -15.07 1.01
N GLN A 57 11.01 -14.02 0.23
CA GLN A 57 9.70 -13.45 -0.10
C GLN A 57 8.90 -13.02 1.13
N GLN A 58 9.58 -12.35 2.08
CA GLN A 58 9.02 -11.98 3.37
C GLN A 58 9.20 -10.50 3.65
N VAL A 59 8.22 -9.90 4.32
CA VAL A 59 8.26 -8.52 4.78
C VAL A 59 8.22 -8.50 6.31
N TYR A 60 9.09 -7.70 6.91
CA TYR A 60 9.21 -7.52 8.34
C TYR A 60 8.97 -6.06 8.70
N VAL A 61 8.09 -5.82 9.66
CA VAL A 61 7.82 -4.49 10.24
C VAL A 61 8.05 -4.58 11.74
N ASP A 62 8.89 -3.69 12.27
CA ASP A 62 9.33 -3.70 13.68
C ASP A 62 9.90 -5.08 14.11
N GLY A 63 10.63 -5.73 13.19
CA GLY A 63 11.27 -7.02 13.44
C GLY A 63 10.34 -8.22 13.38
N LYS A 64 9.05 -8.03 13.12
CA LYS A 64 8.08 -9.12 12.99
C LYS A 64 7.70 -9.33 11.53
N GLN A 65 7.71 -10.58 11.10
CA GLN A 65 7.14 -10.94 9.80
C GLN A 65 5.64 -10.64 9.79
N ILE A 66 5.19 -9.88 8.79
CA ILE A 66 3.77 -9.61 8.61
C ILE A 66 3.10 -10.75 7.85
N ASP A 67 1.86 -11.06 8.21
CA ASP A 67 1.04 -12.02 7.49
C ASP A 67 0.33 -11.32 6.33
N GLU A 68 0.53 -11.83 5.13
CA GLU A 68 0.05 -11.19 3.89
C GLU A 68 -0.78 -12.15 3.03
N PRO A 69 -1.94 -12.63 3.51
CA PRO A 69 -2.75 -13.62 2.78
C PRO A 69 -3.32 -13.08 1.47
N TYR A 70 -3.32 -11.76 1.27
CA TYR A 70 -3.75 -11.08 0.05
C TYR A 70 -2.70 -11.08 -1.07
N VAL A 71 -1.47 -11.49 -0.77
CA VAL A 71 -0.38 -11.55 -1.75
C VAL A 71 -0.33 -12.94 -2.38
N SER A 72 -0.38 -13.00 -3.71
CA SER A 72 -0.34 -14.25 -4.48
C SER A 72 0.76 -14.28 -5.53
N SER A 73 1.63 -13.27 -5.56
CA SER A 73 2.70 -13.14 -6.53
C SER A 73 4.03 -12.84 -5.83
N GLU A 74 5.12 -13.10 -6.53
CA GLU A 74 6.48 -12.83 -6.03
C GLU A 74 6.70 -11.34 -5.74
N ILE A 75 7.47 -11.06 -4.68
CA ILE A 75 7.92 -9.72 -4.34
C ILE A 75 9.16 -9.41 -5.17
N VAL A 76 9.00 -8.55 -6.17
CA VAL A 76 10.09 -8.12 -7.03
C VAL A 76 10.79 -6.90 -6.42
N GLN A 77 12.12 -6.91 -6.47
CA GLN A 77 12.91 -5.75 -6.04
C GLN A 77 12.76 -4.61 -7.05
N GLY A 78 12.52 -3.40 -6.55
CA GLY A 78 12.48 -2.19 -7.36
C GLY A 78 13.84 -1.47 -7.41
N ASP A 79 13.81 -0.25 -7.89
CA ASP A 79 14.99 0.62 -8.03
C ASP A 79 15.14 1.65 -6.90
N SER A 80 14.21 1.70 -5.97
CA SER A 80 14.27 2.58 -4.80
C SER A 80 15.10 1.98 -3.68
N VAL A 81 15.81 2.84 -2.94
CA VAL A 81 16.41 2.46 -1.66
C VAL A 81 15.31 2.41 -0.60
N ILE A 82 15.12 1.23 -0.01
CA ILE A 82 14.14 1.04 1.05
C ILE A 82 14.74 1.55 2.37
N PRO A 83 14.12 2.53 3.04
CA PRO A 83 14.64 3.04 4.30
C PRO A 83 14.49 1.97 5.39
N GLU A 84 15.48 1.86 6.27
CA GLU A 84 15.42 0.98 7.43
C GLU A 84 14.33 1.43 8.43
N ILE A 85 14.18 2.76 8.60
CA ILE A 85 13.15 3.38 9.44
C ILE A 85 12.35 4.34 8.56
N ILE A 86 11.03 4.25 8.65
CA ILE A 86 10.14 5.14 7.89
C ILE A 86 10.21 6.55 8.50
N PRO A 87 10.56 7.58 7.69
CA PRO A 87 10.65 8.95 8.17
C PRO A 87 9.30 9.51 8.65
N GLU A 88 9.37 10.54 9.48
CA GLU A 88 8.20 11.29 9.95
C GLU A 88 7.37 11.81 8.78
N GLY A 89 6.05 11.71 8.89
CA GLY A 89 5.09 12.16 7.89
C GLY A 89 5.03 11.31 6.62
N LYS A 90 5.73 10.17 6.60
CA LYS A 90 5.80 9.27 5.44
C LYS A 90 5.20 7.90 5.75
N ILE A 91 4.78 7.22 4.70
CA ILE A 91 4.39 5.81 4.73
C ILE A 91 5.06 5.06 3.58
N PHE A 92 5.25 3.77 3.77
CA PHE A 92 5.69 2.84 2.73
C PHE A 92 4.48 2.02 2.29
N VAL A 93 4.21 2.01 0.99
CA VAL A 93 3.05 1.32 0.43
C VAL A 93 3.46 0.29 -0.62
N MET A 94 2.68 -0.78 -0.72
CA MET A 94 2.85 -1.78 -1.79
C MET A 94 1.48 -2.18 -2.36
N GLY A 95 1.48 -2.57 -3.63
CA GLY A 95 0.31 -3.21 -4.23
C GLY A 95 0.24 -4.68 -3.85
N ASP A 96 -0.95 -5.27 -3.79
CA ASP A 96 -1.12 -6.68 -3.45
C ASP A 96 -0.60 -7.62 -4.55
N ASN A 97 -0.65 -7.20 -5.80
CA ASN A 97 0.04 -7.89 -6.88
C ASN A 97 1.50 -7.43 -6.95
N ARG A 98 2.36 -8.04 -6.12
CA ARG A 98 3.75 -7.64 -5.91
C ARG A 98 4.62 -7.71 -7.16
N ALA A 99 4.32 -8.62 -8.08
CA ALA A 99 5.11 -8.83 -9.30
C ALA A 99 5.01 -7.66 -10.29
N ILE A 100 3.89 -6.94 -10.32
CA ILE A 100 3.63 -5.89 -11.33
C ILE A 100 3.29 -4.52 -10.74
N SER A 101 3.14 -4.40 -9.42
CA SER A 101 2.77 -3.13 -8.79
C SER A 101 3.90 -2.12 -8.86
N ASN A 102 3.61 -0.93 -9.35
CA ASN A 102 4.45 0.24 -9.19
C ASN A 102 4.08 0.92 -7.87
N ASP A 103 4.99 0.87 -6.91
CA ASP A 103 4.75 1.30 -5.53
C ASP A 103 6.03 1.84 -4.88
N SER A 104 6.08 1.93 -3.55
CA SER A 104 7.22 2.53 -2.83
C SER A 104 8.57 1.83 -3.08
N ARG A 105 8.58 0.63 -3.63
CA ARG A 105 9.82 -0.06 -4.06
C ARG A 105 10.48 0.61 -5.27
N TYR A 106 9.76 1.49 -5.96
CA TYR A 106 10.23 2.17 -7.16
C TYR A 106 10.31 3.68 -6.95
N ASN A 107 11.37 4.30 -7.46
CA ASN A 107 11.59 5.75 -7.33
C ASN A 107 10.46 6.60 -7.92
N GLN A 108 9.73 6.08 -8.90
CA GLN A 108 8.59 6.77 -9.49
C GLN A 108 7.47 7.04 -8.47
N VAL A 109 7.29 6.17 -7.51
CA VAL A 109 6.31 6.32 -6.42
C VAL A 109 6.99 6.79 -5.14
N GLY A 110 8.02 6.07 -4.68
CA GLY A 110 8.76 6.38 -3.46
C GLY A 110 7.91 6.30 -2.19
N LEU A 111 8.41 6.92 -1.13
CA LEU A 111 7.64 7.12 0.09
C LEU A 111 6.50 8.11 -0.15
N ILE A 112 5.36 7.85 0.44
CA ILE A 112 4.16 8.68 0.31
C ILE A 112 4.06 9.61 1.51
N ASP A 113 3.81 10.90 1.26
CA ASP A 113 3.40 11.83 2.30
C ASP A 113 2.01 11.48 2.80
N VAL A 114 1.81 11.48 4.11
CA VAL A 114 0.48 11.25 4.70
C VAL A 114 -0.54 12.30 4.22
N ASP A 115 -0.09 13.50 3.90
CA ASP A 115 -0.93 14.58 3.36
C ASP A 115 -1.44 14.30 1.93
N ASP A 116 -0.81 13.39 1.21
CA ASP A 116 -1.22 12.97 -0.14
C ASP A 116 -2.26 11.85 -0.14
N ILE A 117 -2.64 11.34 1.03
CA ILE A 117 -3.68 10.34 1.18
C ILE A 117 -5.05 11.01 1.10
N ILE A 118 -5.85 10.61 0.09
CA ILE A 118 -7.26 11.03 -0.03
C ILE A 118 -8.08 10.41 1.10
N GLY A 119 -7.83 9.15 1.43
CA GLY A 119 -8.52 8.45 2.49
C GLY A 119 -8.31 6.93 2.44
N LYS A 120 -8.94 6.26 3.39
CA LYS A 120 -8.96 4.80 3.51
C LYS A 120 -10.11 4.21 2.69
N ALA A 121 -9.82 3.25 1.84
CA ALA A 121 -10.82 2.44 1.15
C ALA A 121 -11.31 1.35 2.10
N GLN A 122 -12.56 1.45 2.55
CA GLN A 122 -13.11 0.56 3.58
C GLN A 122 -14.13 -0.44 3.05
N PHE A 123 -14.92 -0.04 2.07
CA PHE A 123 -16.05 -0.83 1.64
C PHE A 123 -16.19 -0.83 0.13
N ARG A 124 -16.42 -2.01 -0.44
CA ARG A 124 -16.70 -2.18 -1.86
C ARG A 124 -18.21 -2.19 -2.08
N VAL A 125 -18.69 -1.32 -2.97
CA VAL A 125 -20.12 -1.22 -3.30
C VAL A 125 -20.47 -1.80 -4.68
N LEU A 126 -19.50 -1.91 -5.57
CA LEU A 126 -19.67 -2.55 -6.88
C LEU A 126 -18.45 -3.41 -7.21
N PRO A 127 -18.63 -4.53 -7.91
CA PRO A 127 -19.90 -5.12 -8.36
C PRO A 127 -20.72 -5.68 -7.19
N ILE A 128 -22.04 -5.78 -7.39
CA ILE A 128 -23.00 -6.17 -6.33
C ILE A 128 -22.69 -7.53 -5.69
N ASN A 129 -22.18 -8.47 -6.47
CA ASN A 129 -21.79 -9.80 -5.98
C ASN A 129 -20.51 -9.82 -5.13
N LYS A 130 -19.83 -8.68 -4.97
CA LYS A 130 -18.61 -8.52 -4.18
C LYS A 130 -18.72 -7.42 -3.13
N ILE A 131 -19.95 -6.99 -2.81
CA ILE A 131 -20.17 -5.99 -1.75
C ILE A 131 -19.59 -6.49 -0.43
N GLY A 132 -18.81 -5.64 0.25
CA GLY A 132 -18.26 -5.97 1.55
C GLY A 132 -17.08 -5.10 1.97
N TYR A 133 -16.61 -5.34 3.17
CA TYR A 133 -15.42 -4.68 3.70
C TYR A 133 -14.15 -5.14 2.98
N LEU A 134 -13.19 -4.24 2.89
CA LEU A 134 -11.84 -4.51 2.38
C LEU A 134 -10.89 -4.77 3.55
N TYR A 135 -10.09 -5.78 3.40
CA TYR A 135 -9.07 -6.18 4.38
C TYR A 135 -7.69 -6.14 3.77
#